data_4653a49fcea885f7bf07e53dfc26cfb2
#
_entry.id   4653a49fcea885f7bf07e53dfc26cfb2
#
_cell.length_a   1.000
_cell.length_b   1.000
_cell.length_c   1.000
_cell.angle_alpha   90.00
_cell.angle_beta   90.00
_cell.angle_gamma   90.00
#
_symmetry.space_group_name_H-M   'P 1'
#
loop_
_entity.id
_entity.type
_entity.pdbx_description
1 polymer ?
#
loop_
_entity_poly.entity_id
_entity_poly.type
_entity_poly.pdbx_seq_one_letter_code
_entity_poly.pdbx_strand_id
1 'polypeptide(L)'
;MGPVFPVPGIRLGSAAAGIKRPGRDDILIIEAAPGSTCAAVFTQNAFCAAPVKVARDHLGSSPRWLLVNSGNANAGTGKKGHEDALSTCSALGGLVGAEAERVLPFSTGVIGEFLPVDRLNAALPQALEALSETGWESAARAIMTTDTRPKIASRRFMVGQQSVTVTGIAKGAGMIHPNMA
;
A
#
# COMPACT_ATOMS: atom_id res chain seq x y z
N MET A 1 -22.86 1.63 0.21
CA MET A 1 -21.85 0.58 0.03
C MET A 1 -22.46 -0.76 0.43
N GLY A 2 -22.18 -1.83 -0.31
CA GLY A 2 -22.56 -3.18 0.12
C GLY A 2 -21.71 -3.67 1.30
N PRO A 3 -21.99 -4.86 1.85
CA PRO A 3 -21.21 -5.41 2.95
C PRO A 3 -19.76 -5.66 2.51
N VAL A 4 -18.82 -5.37 3.40
CA VAL A 4 -17.40 -5.66 3.22
C VAL A 4 -17.05 -6.89 4.03
N PHE A 5 -16.58 -7.94 3.38
CA PHE A 5 -16.21 -9.19 4.01
C PHE A 5 -14.70 -9.20 4.26
N PRO A 6 -14.23 -9.41 5.50
CA PRO A 6 -12.82 -9.66 5.77
C PRO A 6 -12.30 -10.86 4.99
N VAL A 7 -11.05 -10.76 4.55
CA VAL A 7 -10.31 -11.88 3.94
C VAL A 7 -9.44 -12.50 5.03
N PRO A 8 -9.68 -13.77 5.41
CA PRO A 8 -8.90 -14.43 6.44
C PRO A 8 -7.40 -14.35 6.16
N GLY A 9 -6.61 -13.98 7.16
CA GLY A 9 -5.17 -13.86 7.03
C GLY A 9 -4.68 -12.54 6.40
N ILE A 10 -5.57 -11.58 6.12
CA ILE A 10 -5.21 -10.24 5.68
C ILE A 10 -5.58 -9.25 6.79
N ARG A 11 -4.60 -8.48 7.29
CA ARG A 11 -4.80 -7.40 8.23
C ARG A 11 -4.39 -6.07 7.63
N LEU A 12 -5.13 -5.02 7.91
CA LEU A 12 -4.90 -3.68 7.39
C LEU A 12 -4.89 -2.69 8.55
N GLY A 13 -3.87 -1.82 8.59
CA GLY A 13 -3.75 -0.79 9.60
C GLY A 13 -3.31 0.52 8.99
N SER A 14 -3.96 1.62 9.35
CA SER A 14 -3.67 2.95 8.82
C SER A 14 -3.32 3.94 9.94
N ALA A 15 -2.53 4.94 9.58
CA ALA A 15 -2.11 6.02 10.48
C ALA A 15 -1.90 7.32 9.70
N ALA A 16 -1.84 8.43 10.44
CA ALA A 16 -1.54 9.75 9.90
C ALA A 16 -0.06 10.09 10.14
N ALA A 17 0.74 10.19 9.07
CA ALA A 17 2.12 10.69 9.12
C ALA A 17 2.23 12.19 8.84
N GLY A 18 1.12 12.84 8.47
CA GLY A 18 1.10 14.25 8.12
C GLY A 18 1.71 14.56 6.74
N ILE A 19 1.65 13.60 5.83
CA ILE A 19 2.05 13.77 4.42
C ILE A 19 0.96 14.53 3.66
N LYS A 20 -0.30 14.20 3.95
CA LYS A 20 -1.49 14.93 3.48
C LYS A 20 -1.89 16.06 4.44
N ARG A 21 -3.18 16.30 4.52
CA ARG A 21 -3.77 17.26 5.45
C ARG A 21 -3.81 16.67 6.87
N PRO A 22 -3.64 17.49 7.91
CA PRO A 22 -3.78 17.06 9.30
C PRO A 22 -5.07 16.28 9.55
N GLY A 23 -4.99 15.23 10.38
CA GLY A 23 -6.13 14.43 10.81
C GLY A 23 -6.66 13.44 9.76
N ARG A 24 -5.92 13.20 8.69
CA ARG A 24 -6.25 12.15 7.71
C ARG A 24 -5.13 11.13 7.64
N ASP A 25 -5.52 9.86 7.70
CA ASP A 25 -4.59 8.77 7.46
C ASP A 25 -4.00 8.88 6.05
N ASP A 26 -2.69 8.70 5.97
CA ASP A 26 -1.92 8.79 4.74
C ASP A 26 -0.86 7.68 4.65
N ILE A 27 -0.81 6.81 5.64
CA ILE A 27 -0.07 5.55 5.62
C ILE A 27 -1.04 4.39 5.80
N LEU A 28 -0.79 3.32 5.06
CA LEU A 28 -1.47 2.04 5.18
C LEU A 28 -0.44 0.92 5.16
N ILE A 29 -0.53 0.01 6.11
CA ILE A 29 0.17 -1.27 6.11
C ILE A 29 -0.86 -2.37 5.85
N ILE A 30 -0.55 -3.25 4.89
CA ILE A 30 -1.31 -4.48 4.67
C ILE A 30 -0.38 -5.64 4.98
N GLU A 31 -0.81 -6.51 5.88
CA GLU A 31 -0.12 -7.75 6.21
C GLU A 31 -0.87 -8.95 5.61
N ALA A 32 -0.13 -9.84 4.97
CA ALA A 32 -0.61 -11.13 4.53
C ALA A 32 -0.06 -12.24 5.45
N ALA A 33 -0.88 -13.23 5.77
CA ALA A 33 -0.48 -14.37 6.59
C ALA A 33 0.69 -15.16 5.96
N PRO A 34 1.48 -15.89 6.75
CA PRO A 34 2.48 -16.81 6.22
C PRO A 34 1.86 -17.80 5.21
N GLY A 35 2.58 -18.05 4.11
CA GLY A 35 2.09 -18.91 3.03
C GLY A 35 1.19 -18.23 2.00
N SER A 36 0.87 -16.95 2.17
CA SER A 36 0.18 -16.17 1.15
C SER A 36 1.06 -15.97 -0.09
N THR A 37 0.43 -15.93 -1.25
CA THR A 37 1.10 -15.62 -2.53
C THR A 37 0.75 -14.20 -2.96
N CYS A 38 1.69 -13.54 -3.64
CA CYS A 38 1.52 -12.20 -4.17
C CYS A 38 1.76 -12.20 -5.67
N ALA A 39 0.90 -11.52 -6.42
CA ALA A 39 1.09 -11.25 -7.84
C ALA A 39 0.81 -9.76 -8.10
N ALA A 40 1.49 -9.18 -9.06
CA ALA A 40 1.36 -7.77 -9.39
C ALA A 40 1.47 -7.52 -10.88
N VAL A 41 0.87 -6.43 -11.34
CA VAL A 41 1.09 -5.83 -12.65
C VAL A 41 1.66 -4.44 -12.46
N PHE A 42 2.50 -4.00 -13.38
CA PHE A 42 3.25 -2.75 -13.28
C PHE A 42 3.05 -1.89 -14.51
N THR A 43 3.17 -0.57 -14.36
CA THR A 43 3.14 0.33 -15.51
C THR A 43 4.28 0.06 -16.48
N GLN A 44 4.01 0.18 -17.77
CA GLN A 44 5.01 0.14 -18.84
C GLN A 44 5.59 1.53 -19.13
N ASN A 45 5.18 2.56 -18.42
CA ASN A 45 5.69 3.92 -18.63
C ASN A 45 7.19 4.00 -18.30
N ALA A 46 7.97 4.54 -19.22
CA ALA A 46 9.40 4.75 -19.04
C ALA A 46 9.72 5.72 -17.87
N PHE A 47 8.85 6.71 -17.62
CA PHE A 47 8.90 7.58 -16.44
C PHE A 47 8.24 6.90 -15.24
N CYS A 48 8.85 5.80 -14.81
CA CYS A 48 8.34 4.96 -13.75
C CYS A 48 8.79 5.49 -12.36
N ALA A 49 7.86 5.60 -11.43
CA ALA A 49 8.15 6.05 -10.07
C ALA A 49 9.06 5.06 -9.32
N ALA A 50 9.85 5.57 -8.38
CA ALA A 50 10.79 4.78 -7.59
C ALA A 50 10.12 3.59 -6.85
N PRO A 51 8.99 3.75 -6.13
CA PRO A 51 8.36 2.63 -5.44
C PRO A 51 7.90 1.52 -6.38
N VAL A 52 7.54 1.82 -7.63
CA VAL A 52 7.17 0.79 -8.61
C VAL A 52 8.38 -0.07 -9.00
N LYS A 53 9.57 0.55 -9.16
CA LYS A 53 10.81 -0.18 -9.45
C LYS A 53 11.18 -1.10 -8.29
N VAL A 54 11.19 -0.57 -7.06
CA VAL A 54 11.47 -1.34 -5.83
C VAL A 54 10.46 -2.48 -5.65
N ALA A 55 9.16 -2.22 -5.82
CA ALA A 55 8.14 -3.27 -5.71
C ALA A 55 8.31 -4.39 -6.75
N ARG A 56 8.77 -4.04 -7.98
CA ARG A 56 9.07 -5.04 -9.02
C ARG A 56 10.26 -5.91 -8.61
N ASP A 57 11.32 -5.31 -8.07
CA ASP A 57 12.52 -6.02 -7.63
C ASP A 57 12.21 -6.93 -6.42
N HIS A 58 11.36 -6.48 -5.50
CA HIS A 58 10.98 -7.20 -4.28
C HIS A 58 9.94 -8.32 -4.52
N LEU A 59 9.18 -8.29 -5.64
CA LEU A 59 8.05 -9.20 -5.84
C LEU A 59 8.43 -10.69 -5.77
N GLY A 60 9.65 -11.04 -6.21
CA GLY A 60 10.18 -12.41 -6.16
C GLY A 60 10.56 -12.91 -4.76
N SER A 61 10.63 -12.05 -3.75
CA SER A 61 11.08 -12.37 -2.38
C SER A 61 9.95 -12.83 -1.45
N SER A 62 8.84 -13.33 -1.99
CA SER A 62 7.66 -13.75 -1.23
C SER A 62 7.17 -12.65 -0.26
N PRO A 63 6.82 -11.47 -0.77
CA PRO A 63 6.44 -10.34 0.05
C PRO A 63 5.16 -10.66 0.83
N ARG A 64 5.12 -10.18 2.08
CA ARG A 64 3.99 -10.30 2.99
C ARG A 64 3.46 -8.95 3.48
N TRP A 65 4.21 -7.90 3.25
CA TRP A 65 3.92 -6.57 3.74
C TRP A 65 3.80 -5.61 2.57
N LEU A 66 2.71 -4.86 2.51
CA LEU A 66 2.55 -3.78 1.56
C LEU A 66 2.51 -2.48 2.36
N LEU A 67 3.42 -1.56 2.03
CA LEU A 67 3.50 -0.24 2.64
C LEU A 67 3.03 0.80 1.64
N VAL A 68 1.93 1.45 1.93
CA VAL A 68 1.35 2.48 1.07
C VAL A 68 1.44 3.83 1.73
N ASN A 69 1.93 4.85 1.03
CA ASN A 69 1.73 6.24 1.43
C ASN A 69 0.91 7.00 0.38
N SER A 70 0.15 7.98 0.85
CA SER A 70 -0.60 8.90 0.02
C SER A 70 -0.30 10.36 0.38
N GLY A 71 -0.35 11.24 -0.63
CA GLY A 71 0.06 12.65 -0.52
C GLY A 71 1.35 12.96 -1.28
N ASN A 72 2.24 12.00 -1.43
CA ASN A 72 3.48 12.10 -2.19
C ASN A 72 3.64 10.83 -3.05
N ALA A 73 3.94 10.99 -4.33
CA ALA A 73 4.06 9.90 -5.30
C ALA A 73 5.46 9.28 -5.36
N ASN A 74 6.45 9.92 -4.77
CA ASN A 74 7.86 9.55 -4.90
C ASN A 74 8.26 9.28 -6.36
N ALA A 75 7.80 10.14 -7.25
CA ALA A 75 8.01 10.06 -8.70
C ALA A 75 8.75 11.31 -9.19
N GLY A 76 9.64 11.15 -10.17
CA GLY A 76 10.49 12.24 -10.65
C GLY A 76 11.60 12.65 -9.68
N THR A 77 11.91 11.81 -8.71
CA THR A 77 12.84 12.07 -7.58
C THR A 77 14.22 11.42 -7.76
N GLY A 78 14.44 10.75 -8.88
CA GLY A 78 15.73 10.18 -9.25
C GLY A 78 16.27 9.14 -8.26
N LYS A 79 17.58 9.14 -8.06
CA LYS A 79 18.28 8.20 -7.17
C LYS A 79 17.80 8.32 -5.72
N LYS A 80 17.62 9.56 -5.23
CA LYS A 80 17.16 9.79 -3.86
C LYS A 80 15.78 9.14 -3.62
N GLY A 81 14.84 9.27 -4.55
CA GLY A 81 13.53 8.63 -4.39
C GLY A 81 13.59 7.10 -4.31
N HIS A 82 14.54 6.49 -5.02
CA HIS A 82 14.79 5.06 -4.91
C HIS A 82 15.35 4.69 -3.52
N GLU A 83 16.32 5.43 -3.03
CA GLU A 83 16.90 5.27 -1.69
C GLU A 83 15.82 5.47 -0.61
N ASP A 84 14.95 6.47 -0.76
CA ASP A 84 13.85 6.76 0.14
C ASP A 84 12.84 5.58 0.19
N ALA A 85 12.50 5.00 -0.97
CA ALA A 85 11.61 3.83 -1.01
C ALA A 85 12.22 2.60 -0.32
N LEU A 86 13.51 2.31 -0.55
CA LEU A 86 14.22 1.23 0.15
C LEU A 86 14.31 1.48 1.65
N SER A 87 14.57 2.72 2.07
CA SER A 87 14.63 3.10 3.49
C SER A 87 13.31 2.83 4.21
N THR A 88 12.18 3.14 3.58
CA THR A 88 10.87 2.85 4.19
C THR A 88 10.56 1.35 4.26
N CYS A 89 11.00 0.56 3.26
CA CYS A 89 10.90 -0.90 3.31
C CYS A 89 11.74 -1.48 4.45
N SER A 90 12.99 -0.99 4.60
CA SER A 90 13.89 -1.41 5.67
C SER A 90 13.35 -1.05 7.06
N ALA A 91 12.77 0.15 7.21
CA ALA A 91 12.18 0.58 8.47
C ALA A 91 11.01 -0.32 8.89
N LEU A 92 10.08 -0.60 7.97
CA LEU A 92 8.98 -1.52 8.27
C LEU A 92 9.50 -2.94 8.51
N GLY A 93 10.42 -3.44 7.69
CA GLY A 93 11.04 -4.76 7.86
C GLY A 93 11.66 -4.92 9.24
N GLY A 94 12.43 -3.93 9.71
CA GLY A 94 13.02 -3.93 11.06
C GLY A 94 11.98 -4.01 12.19
N LEU A 95 10.84 -3.33 12.04
CA LEU A 95 9.76 -3.35 13.03
C LEU A 95 9.02 -4.70 13.10
N VAL A 96 8.93 -5.42 11.98
CA VAL A 96 8.17 -6.67 11.88
C VAL A 96 9.05 -7.92 11.84
N GLY A 97 10.37 -7.76 11.98
CA GLY A 97 11.33 -8.87 11.94
C GLY A 97 11.42 -9.54 10.56
N ALA A 98 11.32 -8.76 9.49
CA ALA A 98 11.40 -9.23 8.11
C ALA A 98 12.48 -8.49 7.32
N GLU A 99 13.01 -9.14 6.29
CA GLU A 99 13.90 -8.49 5.33
C GLU A 99 13.14 -7.41 4.54
N ALA A 100 13.85 -6.33 4.13
CA ALA A 100 13.27 -5.21 3.39
C ALA A 100 12.59 -5.66 2.08
N GLU A 101 13.12 -6.67 1.44
CA GLU A 101 12.63 -7.25 0.19
C GLU A 101 11.26 -7.94 0.35
N ARG A 102 10.84 -8.22 1.58
CA ARG A 102 9.49 -8.75 1.88
C ARG A 102 8.43 -7.66 2.03
N VAL A 103 8.81 -6.40 1.81
CA VAL A 103 7.94 -5.23 1.82
C VAL A 103 7.80 -4.67 0.41
N LEU A 104 6.57 -4.51 -0.07
CA LEU A 104 6.26 -3.83 -1.34
C LEU A 104 5.86 -2.39 -1.06
N PRO A 105 6.60 -1.38 -1.54
CA PRO A 105 6.24 0.02 -1.37
C PRO A 105 5.27 0.50 -2.45
N PHE A 106 4.33 1.36 -2.05
CA PHE A 106 3.39 2.04 -2.93
C PHE A 106 3.31 3.51 -2.52
N SER A 107 3.39 4.42 -3.49
CA SER A 107 3.25 5.85 -3.23
C SER A 107 2.29 6.50 -4.21
N THR A 108 1.50 7.45 -3.74
CA THR A 108 0.56 8.18 -4.58
C THR A 108 0.39 9.62 -4.10
N GLY A 109 0.35 10.59 -5.01
CA GLY A 109 0.14 11.99 -4.68
C GLY A 109 0.99 12.92 -5.55
N VAL A 110 1.64 13.90 -4.93
CA VAL A 110 2.46 14.92 -5.62
C VAL A 110 3.68 14.28 -6.27
N ILE A 111 3.98 14.70 -7.49
CA ILE A 111 5.15 14.30 -8.30
C ILE A 111 6.23 15.37 -8.19
N GLY A 112 7.50 14.99 -8.17
CA GLY A 112 8.64 15.92 -8.17
C GLY A 112 9.06 16.41 -6.79
N GLU A 113 8.41 15.95 -5.72
CA GLU A 113 8.77 16.24 -4.33
C GLU A 113 9.37 15.00 -3.65
N PHE A 114 10.39 15.23 -2.81
CA PHE A 114 10.98 14.14 -2.03
C PHE A 114 10.00 13.58 -0.99
N LEU A 115 10.06 12.27 -0.80
CA LEU A 115 9.26 11.59 0.20
C LEU A 115 9.70 12.03 1.61
N PRO A 116 8.79 12.45 2.50
CA PRO A 116 9.14 12.78 3.89
C PRO A 116 9.33 11.50 4.72
N VAL A 117 10.45 10.80 4.48
CA VAL A 117 10.77 9.48 5.04
C VAL A 117 10.67 9.46 6.57
N ASP A 118 11.21 10.47 7.24
CA ASP A 118 11.20 10.52 8.71
C ASP A 118 9.79 10.53 9.29
N ARG A 119 8.87 11.30 8.67
CA ARG A 119 7.46 11.33 9.07
C ARG A 119 6.77 10.00 8.83
N LEU A 120 7.04 9.41 7.67
CA LEU A 120 6.49 8.10 7.32
C LEU A 120 6.94 7.04 8.32
N ASN A 121 8.25 6.95 8.56
CA ASN A 121 8.83 5.95 9.46
C ASN A 121 8.34 6.14 10.90
N ALA A 122 8.21 7.38 11.38
CA ALA A 122 7.69 7.67 12.72
C ALA A 122 6.24 7.20 12.93
N ALA A 123 5.44 7.11 11.88
CA ALA A 123 4.04 6.68 11.95
C ALA A 123 3.84 5.16 11.76
N LEU A 124 4.88 4.40 11.37
CA LEU A 124 4.79 2.95 11.17
C LEU A 124 4.31 2.19 12.41
N PRO A 125 4.82 2.47 13.64
CA PRO A 125 4.34 1.77 14.84
C PRO A 125 2.84 1.93 15.05
N GLN A 126 2.30 3.14 14.88
CA GLN A 126 0.86 3.39 15.02
C GLN A 126 0.05 2.63 13.96
N ALA A 127 0.52 2.57 12.72
CA ALA A 127 -0.14 1.80 11.67
C ALA A 127 -0.10 0.29 11.95
N LEU A 128 0.99 -0.23 12.55
CA LEU A 128 1.10 -1.63 12.98
C LEU A 128 0.15 -1.96 14.13
N GLU A 129 0.02 -1.09 15.12
CA GLU A 129 -0.93 -1.25 16.23
C GLU A 129 -2.39 -1.26 15.74
N ALA A 130 -2.68 -0.55 14.66
CA ALA A 130 -4.02 -0.49 14.04
C ALA A 130 -4.37 -1.69 13.16
N LEU A 131 -3.47 -2.68 13.00
CA LEU A 131 -3.71 -3.83 12.13
C LEU A 131 -4.94 -4.65 12.56
N SER A 132 -5.92 -4.76 11.65
CA SER A 132 -7.17 -5.48 11.88
C SER A 132 -7.66 -6.15 10.60
N GLU A 133 -8.31 -7.31 10.72
CA GLU A 133 -8.99 -7.97 9.59
C GLU A 133 -10.18 -7.15 9.05
N THR A 134 -10.71 -6.24 9.84
CA THR A 134 -11.82 -5.35 9.47
C THR A 134 -11.39 -3.97 8.99
N GLY A 135 -10.08 -3.69 8.89
CA GLY A 135 -9.50 -2.38 8.53
C GLY A 135 -9.72 -1.93 7.07
N TRP A 136 -10.56 -2.59 6.31
CA TRP A 136 -10.75 -2.35 4.87
C TRP A 136 -11.25 -0.96 4.51
N GLU A 137 -12.20 -0.42 5.29
CA GLU A 137 -12.74 0.93 5.02
C GLU A 137 -11.72 2.02 5.31
N SER A 138 -11.01 1.92 6.44
CA SER A 138 -9.90 2.82 6.79
C SER A 138 -8.80 2.75 5.75
N ALA A 139 -8.43 1.55 5.29
CA ALA A 139 -7.46 1.34 4.23
C ALA A 139 -7.88 2.02 2.91
N ALA A 140 -9.13 1.84 2.49
CA ALA A 140 -9.65 2.47 1.29
C ALA A 140 -9.63 4.01 1.37
N ARG A 141 -9.83 4.58 2.56
CA ARG A 141 -9.73 6.03 2.81
C ARG A 141 -8.28 6.51 2.86
N ALA A 142 -7.38 5.75 3.47
CA ALA A 142 -5.98 6.12 3.62
C ALA A 142 -5.26 6.28 2.28
N ILE A 143 -5.60 5.46 1.27
CA ILE A 143 -4.97 5.52 -0.05
C ILE A 143 -5.53 6.63 -0.97
N MET A 144 -6.62 7.31 -0.59
CA MET A 144 -7.22 8.37 -1.40
C MET A 144 -6.33 9.61 -1.52
N THR A 145 -6.36 10.26 -2.67
CA THR A 145 -5.76 11.58 -2.91
C THR A 145 -6.83 12.57 -3.33
N THR A 146 -7.14 12.68 -4.60
CA THR A 146 -8.19 13.55 -5.18
C THR A 146 -9.53 12.82 -5.33
N ASP A 147 -9.62 11.59 -4.87
CA ASP A 147 -10.84 10.80 -4.88
C ASP A 147 -11.94 11.46 -4.04
N THR A 148 -13.17 11.46 -4.53
CA THR A 148 -14.33 12.03 -3.83
C THR A 148 -14.98 11.02 -2.87
N ARG A 149 -14.73 9.73 -3.07
CA ARG A 149 -15.25 8.63 -2.25
C ARG A 149 -14.28 7.45 -2.22
N PRO A 150 -14.24 6.67 -1.13
CA PRO A 150 -13.49 5.42 -1.11
C PRO A 150 -14.10 4.40 -2.09
N LYS A 151 -13.24 3.64 -2.73
CA LYS A 151 -13.62 2.57 -3.66
C LYS A 151 -13.27 1.25 -3.03
N ILE A 152 -14.29 0.51 -2.63
CA ILE A 152 -14.18 -0.80 -2.02
C ILE A 152 -15.31 -1.69 -2.54
N ALA A 153 -14.99 -2.92 -2.87
CA ALA A 153 -15.93 -3.94 -3.28
C ALA A 153 -15.56 -5.28 -2.67
N SER A 154 -16.56 -6.04 -2.28
CA SER A 154 -16.38 -7.36 -1.67
C SER A 154 -17.43 -8.33 -2.16
N ARG A 155 -17.03 -9.59 -2.33
CA ARG A 155 -17.93 -10.70 -2.68
C ARG A 155 -17.48 -11.95 -1.93
N ARG A 156 -18.47 -12.76 -1.57
CA ARG A 156 -18.28 -14.10 -1.03
C ARG A 156 -19.09 -15.09 -1.85
N PHE A 157 -18.50 -16.19 -2.21
CA PHE A 157 -19.10 -17.22 -3.04
C PHE A 157 -18.50 -18.60 -2.74
N MET A 158 -19.16 -19.64 -3.22
CA MET A 158 -18.69 -21.02 -3.05
C MET A 158 -17.91 -21.48 -4.28
N VAL A 159 -16.79 -22.13 -4.06
CA VAL A 159 -16.06 -22.91 -5.07
C VAL A 159 -16.04 -24.37 -4.57
N GLY A 160 -16.87 -25.20 -5.17
CA GLY A 160 -17.17 -26.52 -4.60
C GLY A 160 -17.80 -26.38 -3.21
N GLN A 161 -17.15 -26.95 -2.20
CA GLN A 161 -17.58 -26.86 -0.79
C GLN A 161 -16.85 -25.78 0.02
N GLN A 162 -15.96 -25.01 -0.59
CA GLN A 162 -15.17 -24.01 0.09
C GLN A 162 -15.73 -22.60 -0.14
N SER A 163 -15.85 -21.81 0.93
CA SER A 163 -16.21 -20.40 0.85
C SER A 163 -15.00 -19.58 0.47
N VAL A 164 -15.11 -18.80 -0.60
CA VAL A 164 -14.07 -17.88 -1.08
C VAL A 164 -14.55 -16.45 -0.89
N THR A 165 -13.68 -15.61 -0.33
CA THR A 165 -13.91 -14.17 -0.20
C THR A 165 -12.92 -13.42 -1.08
N VAL A 166 -13.44 -12.48 -1.90
CA VAL A 166 -12.64 -11.53 -2.67
C VAL A 166 -13.02 -10.14 -2.22
N THR A 167 -12.04 -9.39 -1.70
CA THR A 167 -12.22 -7.99 -1.32
C THR A 167 -11.13 -7.14 -1.96
N GLY A 168 -11.52 -6.03 -2.55
CA GLY A 168 -10.61 -5.11 -3.23
C GLY A 168 -10.85 -3.67 -2.83
N ILE A 169 -9.77 -2.92 -2.75
CA ILE A 169 -9.74 -1.47 -2.64
C ILE A 169 -9.03 -0.87 -3.84
N ALA A 170 -9.46 0.30 -4.28
CA ALA A 170 -8.83 1.01 -5.37
C ALA A 170 -8.86 2.52 -5.14
N LYS A 171 -7.93 3.23 -5.76
CA LYS A 171 -7.91 4.69 -5.81
C LYS A 171 -7.70 5.16 -7.25
N GLY A 172 -8.11 6.38 -7.52
CA GLY A 172 -7.92 7.07 -8.78
C GLY A 172 -9.17 7.88 -9.15
N ALA A 173 -8.95 9.10 -9.62
CA ALA A 173 -10.02 10.02 -10.01
C ALA A 173 -9.78 10.62 -11.40
N GLY A 174 -8.65 11.33 -11.63
CA GLY A 174 -8.39 12.06 -12.86
C GLY A 174 -7.13 11.65 -13.62
N MET A 175 -6.05 11.32 -12.90
CA MET A 175 -4.80 10.87 -13.52
C MET A 175 -4.77 9.34 -13.51
N ILE A 176 -5.42 8.75 -14.48
CA ILE A 176 -5.50 7.31 -14.71
C ILE A 176 -5.13 7.04 -16.18
N HIS A 177 -4.84 5.91 -16.55
CA HIS A 177 -4.31 5.38 -17.82
C HIS A 177 -2.89 4.80 -17.61
N PRO A 178 -2.76 3.84 -16.69
CA PRO A 178 -1.45 3.39 -16.24
C PRO A 178 -0.72 2.51 -17.24
N ASN A 179 -1.37 1.99 -18.28
CA ASN A 179 -0.81 1.02 -19.23
C ASN A 179 -0.08 -0.10 -18.49
N MET A 180 -0.83 -0.92 -17.76
CA MET A 180 -0.31 -1.97 -16.91
C MET A 180 -0.09 -3.29 -17.62
N ALA A 181 1.00 -3.99 -17.30
CA ALA A 181 1.30 -5.35 -17.74
C ALA A 181 2.06 -6.12 -16.66
#